data_fcd7dcf83b2cd5d8681ef17387e4cbc2
#
_entry.id   fcd7dcf83b2cd5d8681ef17387e4cbc2
#
_cell.length_a   1.000
_cell.length_b   1.000
_cell.length_c   1.000
_cell.angle_alpha   90.00
_cell.angle_beta   90.00
_cell.angle_gamma   90.00
#
_symmetry.space_group_name_H-M   'P 1'
#
loop_
_entity.id
_entity.type
_entity.pdbx_description
1 polymer ?
#
loop_
_entity_poly.entity_id
_entity_poly.type
_entity_poly.pdbx_seq_one_letter_code
_entity_poly.pdbx_strand_id
1 'polypeptide(L)'
;KGDLTLQSKKLGSLEGHAIFQRSPIPLLFKALYSHGKLVYANTNFEKPLTNQVGGSFFIQSVKFRAGIDQSILSNTIYLDSLRRPTQEKAAISVTSLYADKTIDFGKFHTRHRVFIQFNTKNNLLRYAPWFAQNMVYYQSTWFKNNMSVLTGIDSRFLPAIKTQSYFPMLGNFFNEGGNTTVSSHPSVEFF
;
A
#
# COMPACT_ATOMS: atom_id res chain seq x y z
N LYS A 1 -4.83 -18.29 4.96
CA LYS A 1 -4.21 -17.27 5.80
C LYS A 1 -3.76 -17.90 7.10
N GLY A 2 -2.52 -17.70 7.49
CA GLY A 2 -1.95 -18.11 8.77
C GLY A 2 -1.25 -16.95 9.43
N ASP A 3 -1.46 -16.76 10.73
CA ASP A 3 -0.84 -15.73 11.52
C ASP A 3 -0.16 -16.40 12.75
N LEU A 4 1.05 -15.98 13.07
CA LEU A 4 1.82 -16.41 14.22
C LEU A 4 2.21 -15.18 15.04
N THR A 5 1.96 -15.21 16.34
CA THR A 5 2.36 -14.13 17.24
C THR A 5 3.13 -14.71 18.43
N LEU A 6 4.35 -14.22 18.62
CA LEU A 6 5.18 -14.50 19.79
C LEU A 6 5.30 -13.23 20.61
N GLN A 7 4.93 -13.30 21.88
CA GLN A 7 4.96 -12.14 22.77
C GLN A 7 5.87 -12.38 23.98
N SER A 8 6.72 -11.41 24.27
CA SER A 8 7.56 -11.38 25.47
C SER A 8 7.29 -10.10 26.27
N LYS A 9 7.04 -10.24 27.57
CA LYS A 9 6.80 -9.08 28.46
C LYS A 9 7.94 -8.07 28.50
N LYS A 10 9.19 -8.48 28.23
CA LYS A 10 10.38 -7.61 28.28
C LYS A 10 10.82 -7.11 26.90
N LEU A 11 10.69 -7.93 25.86
CA LEU A 11 11.26 -7.65 24.55
C LEU A 11 10.23 -7.08 23.55
N GLY A 12 8.93 -7.28 23.82
CA GLY A 12 7.87 -6.88 22.89
C GLY A 12 7.22 -8.05 22.15
N SER A 13 6.72 -7.83 20.94
CA SER A 13 6.08 -8.87 20.12
C SER A 13 6.79 -9.06 18.79
N LEU A 14 6.82 -10.32 18.34
CA LEU A 14 7.18 -10.73 17.00
C LEU A 14 5.92 -11.32 16.34
N GLU A 15 5.55 -10.78 15.20
CA GLU A 15 4.38 -11.20 14.44
C GLU A 15 4.84 -11.70 13.08
N GLY A 16 4.33 -12.84 12.63
CA GLY A 16 4.53 -13.39 11.31
C GLY A 16 3.20 -13.70 10.65
N HIS A 17 3.10 -13.54 9.36
CA HIS A 17 1.90 -13.92 8.61
C HIS A 17 2.25 -14.51 7.24
N ALA A 18 1.35 -15.38 6.78
CA ALA A 18 1.40 -15.93 5.43
C ALA A 18 0.01 -15.93 4.81
N ILE A 19 -0.09 -15.45 3.58
CA ILE A 19 -1.33 -15.38 2.82
C ILE A 19 -1.12 -16.07 1.47
N PHE A 20 -1.97 -17.04 1.17
CA PHE A 20 -2.06 -17.68 -0.13
C PHE A 20 -3.45 -17.44 -0.68
N GLN A 21 -3.55 -16.68 -1.76
CA GLN A 21 -4.82 -16.29 -2.31
C GLN A 21 -4.87 -16.51 -3.81
N ARG A 22 -5.95 -17.13 -4.27
CA ARG A 22 -6.30 -17.24 -5.68
C ARG A 22 -7.56 -16.45 -5.95
N SER A 23 -7.45 -15.41 -6.78
CA SER A 23 -8.54 -14.49 -7.03
C SER A 23 -9.36 -14.90 -8.26
N PRO A 24 -10.70 -14.76 -8.23
CA PRO A 24 -11.51 -14.92 -9.42
C PRO A 24 -11.19 -13.80 -10.42
N ILE A 25 -11.36 -14.08 -11.70
CA ILE A 25 -11.22 -13.08 -12.76
C ILE A 25 -12.54 -12.32 -12.89
N PRO A 26 -12.56 -10.99 -12.73
CA PRO A 26 -13.76 -10.19 -12.93
C PRO A 26 -14.34 -10.38 -14.35
N LEU A 27 -15.67 -10.45 -14.47
CA LEU A 27 -16.34 -10.67 -15.76
C LEU A 27 -15.99 -9.59 -16.79
N LEU A 28 -15.88 -8.35 -16.34
CA LEU A 28 -15.50 -7.20 -17.19
C LEU A 28 -14.12 -7.35 -17.84
N PHE A 29 -13.21 -8.14 -17.26
CA PHE A 29 -11.91 -8.44 -17.87
C PHE A 29 -12.00 -9.58 -18.90
N LYS A 30 -13.06 -10.40 -18.86
CA LYS A 30 -13.27 -11.47 -19.82
C LYS A 30 -13.94 -10.99 -21.11
N ALA A 31 -14.94 -10.10 -20.99
CA ALA A 31 -15.62 -9.52 -22.13
C ALA A 31 -16.19 -8.15 -21.80
N LEU A 32 -16.14 -7.25 -22.76
CA LEU A 32 -16.73 -5.93 -22.69
C LEU A 32 -17.56 -5.68 -23.96
N TYR A 33 -18.81 -5.27 -23.75
CA TYR A 33 -19.71 -4.80 -24.79
C TYR A 33 -20.00 -3.31 -24.58
N SER A 34 -19.98 -2.54 -25.63
CA SER A 34 -20.37 -1.13 -25.64
C SER A 34 -21.29 -0.85 -26.80
N HIS A 35 -22.46 -0.24 -26.55
CA HIS A 35 -23.50 0.05 -27.58
C HIS A 35 -23.85 -1.18 -28.42
N GLY A 36 -23.98 -2.35 -27.81
CA GLY A 36 -24.30 -3.61 -28.50
C GLY A 36 -23.16 -4.22 -29.32
N LYS A 37 -21.97 -3.61 -29.34
CA LYS A 37 -20.79 -4.11 -30.04
C LYS A 37 -19.77 -4.71 -29.07
N LEU A 38 -19.17 -5.83 -29.44
CA LEU A 38 -18.09 -6.45 -28.70
C LEU A 38 -16.85 -5.58 -28.83
N VAL A 39 -16.33 -5.08 -27.70
CA VAL A 39 -15.08 -4.32 -27.64
C VAL A 39 -13.90 -5.27 -27.53
N TYR A 40 -13.99 -6.24 -26.63
CA TYR A 40 -13.05 -7.36 -26.51
C TYR A 40 -13.72 -8.57 -25.87
N ALA A 41 -13.19 -9.76 -26.16
CA ALA A 41 -13.44 -10.98 -25.42
C ALA A 41 -12.13 -11.76 -25.27
N ASN A 42 -11.84 -12.18 -24.06
CA ASN A 42 -10.72 -13.07 -23.76
C ASN A 42 -11.11 -13.99 -22.59
N THR A 43 -11.26 -15.26 -22.86
CA THR A 43 -11.63 -16.28 -21.87
C THR A 43 -10.45 -17.07 -21.34
N ASN A 44 -9.23 -16.88 -21.91
CA ASN A 44 -8.05 -17.71 -21.67
C ASN A 44 -7.15 -17.19 -20.53
N PHE A 45 -7.67 -16.30 -19.68
CA PHE A 45 -6.92 -15.84 -18.52
C PHE A 45 -6.82 -16.93 -17.45
N GLU A 46 -5.64 -17.10 -16.93
CA GLU A 46 -5.41 -17.88 -15.72
C GLU A 46 -5.78 -17.07 -14.47
N LYS A 47 -6.22 -17.75 -13.41
CA LYS A 47 -6.59 -17.07 -12.16
C LYS A 47 -5.35 -16.45 -11.52
N PRO A 48 -5.40 -15.16 -11.17
CA PRO A 48 -4.33 -14.51 -10.43
C PRO A 48 -4.06 -15.20 -9.10
N LEU A 49 -2.78 -15.36 -8.77
CA LEU A 49 -2.31 -15.95 -7.53
C LEU A 49 -1.46 -14.93 -6.79
N THR A 50 -1.73 -14.76 -5.50
CA THR A 50 -0.94 -13.93 -4.59
C THR A 50 -0.43 -14.79 -3.44
N ASN A 51 0.89 -14.86 -3.30
CA ASN A 51 1.56 -15.47 -2.17
C ASN A 51 2.29 -14.37 -1.42
N GLN A 52 1.94 -14.15 -0.16
CA GLN A 52 2.56 -13.13 0.69
C GLN A 52 3.05 -13.78 1.97
N VAL A 53 4.27 -13.44 2.35
CA VAL A 53 4.86 -13.81 3.64
C VAL A 53 5.47 -12.54 4.23
N GLY A 54 5.26 -12.32 5.50
CA GLY A 54 5.79 -11.15 6.17
C GLY A 54 5.94 -11.33 7.65
N GLY A 55 6.63 -10.38 8.24
CA GLY A 55 6.81 -10.35 9.67
C GLY A 55 7.12 -8.96 10.19
N SER A 56 6.78 -8.73 11.43
CA SER A 56 7.08 -7.49 12.13
C SER A 56 7.51 -7.75 13.55
N PHE A 57 8.33 -6.86 14.07
CA PHE A 57 8.64 -6.81 15.49
C PHE A 57 8.20 -5.47 16.07
N PHE A 58 7.76 -5.51 17.32
CA PHE A 58 7.39 -4.34 18.09
C PHE A 58 8.10 -4.35 19.44
N ILE A 59 8.84 -3.27 19.74
CA ILE A 59 9.53 -3.08 21.02
C ILE A 59 8.75 -2.05 21.82
N GLN A 60 8.06 -2.50 22.86
CA GLN A 60 7.15 -1.66 23.64
C GLN A 60 7.88 -0.56 24.41
N SER A 61 9.06 -0.83 24.98
CA SER A 61 9.81 0.12 25.79
C SER A 61 10.20 1.39 25.05
N VAL A 62 10.43 1.28 23.74
CA VAL A 62 10.79 2.39 22.87
C VAL A 62 9.71 2.74 21.85
N LYS A 63 8.53 2.11 21.92
CA LYS A 63 7.40 2.31 20.99
C LYS A 63 7.83 2.27 19.53
N PHE A 64 8.64 1.27 19.19
CA PHE A 64 9.18 1.08 17.84
C PHE A 64 8.64 -0.19 17.22
N ARG A 65 8.11 -0.08 16.00
CA ARG A 65 7.70 -1.22 15.17
C ARG A 65 8.44 -1.17 13.83
N ALA A 66 8.93 -2.30 13.37
CA ALA A 66 9.39 -2.44 12.00
C ALA A 66 9.01 -3.81 11.45
N GLY A 67 8.93 -3.91 10.14
CA GLY A 67 8.55 -5.15 9.48
C GLY A 67 8.92 -5.18 8.01
N ILE A 68 8.80 -6.38 7.47
CA ILE A 68 9.05 -6.70 6.08
C ILE A 68 7.92 -7.59 5.56
N ASP A 69 7.45 -7.31 4.35
CA ASP A 69 6.51 -8.11 3.60
C ASP A 69 7.07 -8.44 2.23
N GLN A 70 7.03 -9.70 1.86
CA GLN A 70 7.38 -10.21 0.55
C GLN A 70 6.14 -10.79 -0.11
N SER A 71 5.76 -10.24 -1.27
CA SER A 71 4.62 -10.72 -2.06
C SER A 71 5.10 -11.20 -3.43
N ILE A 72 4.58 -12.34 -3.88
CA ILE A 72 4.77 -12.87 -5.22
C ILE A 72 3.40 -12.91 -5.90
N LEU A 73 3.26 -12.12 -6.95
CA LEU A 73 2.06 -12.02 -7.77
C LEU A 73 2.29 -12.80 -9.07
N SER A 74 1.46 -13.79 -9.34
CA SER A 74 1.51 -14.56 -10.58
C SER A 74 0.21 -14.39 -11.36
N ASN A 75 0.31 -14.44 -12.68
CA ASN A 75 -0.85 -14.29 -13.57
C ASN A 75 -1.60 -12.98 -13.37
N THR A 76 -0.88 -11.89 -13.14
CA THR A 76 -1.46 -10.57 -12.87
C THR A 76 -2.17 -10.04 -14.13
N ILE A 77 -3.46 -9.68 -14.01
CA ILE A 77 -4.23 -9.09 -15.10
C ILE A 77 -4.20 -7.56 -14.93
N TYR A 78 -3.89 -6.87 -16.01
CA TYR A 78 -3.83 -5.41 -16.08
C TYR A 78 -4.40 -4.91 -17.41
N LEU A 79 -4.65 -3.61 -17.51
CA LEU A 79 -5.04 -2.96 -18.75
C LEU A 79 -3.79 -2.40 -19.45
N ASP A 80 -3.59 -2.79 -20.71
CA ASP A 80 -2.51 -2.27 -21.54
C ASP A 80 -2.78 -0.83 -22.02
N SER A 81 -1.88 -0.27 -22.81
CA SER A 81 -2.01 1.08 -23.37
C SER A 81 -3.21 1.24 -24.32
N LEU A 82 -3.71 0.14 -24.87
CA LEU A 82 -4.91 0.09 -25.71
C LEU A 82 -6.19 -0.14 -24.88
N ARG A 83 -6.08 -0.11 -23.53
CA ARG A 83 -7.18 -0.36 -22.58
C ARG A 83 -7.77 -1.77 -22.69
N ARG A 84 -6.97 -2.73 -23.14
CA ARG A 84 -7.37 -4.13 -23.26
C ARG A 84 -6.81 -4.92 -22.07
N PRO A 85 -7.59 -5.83 -21.48
CA PRO A 85 -7.09 -6.72 -20.46
C PRO A 85 -5.99 -7.61 -21.02
N THR A 86 -4.86 -7.60 -20.37
CA THR A 86 -3.68 -8.39 -20.70
C THR A 86 -3.18 -9.07 -19.43
N GLN A 87 -2.55 -10.22 -19.57
CA GLN A 87 -2.04 -10.99 -18.43
C GLN A 87 -0.52 -11.07 -18.46
N GLU A 88 0.13 -10.67 -17.37
CA GLU A 88 1.54 -10.91 -17.12
C GLU A 88 1.68 -12.30 -16.48
N LYS A 89 2.27 -13.24 -17.22
CA LYS A 89 2.49 -14.63 -16.75
C LYS A 89 3.71 -14.75 -15.85
N ALA A 90 4.69 -13.87 -16.04
CA ALA A 90 5.88 -13.86 -15.19
C ALA A 90 5.51 -13.43 -13.77
N ALA A 91 6.13 -14.07 -12.79
CA ALA A 91 5.94 -13.72 -11.41
C ALA A 91 6.51 -12.31 -11.12
N ILE A 92 5.72 -11.50 -10.43
CA ILE A 92 6.12 -10.16 -9.97
C ILE A 92 6.41 -10.25 -8.49
N SER A 93 7.64 -9.93 -8.11
CA SER A 93 8.04 -9.84 -6.71
C SER A 93 7.86 -8.41 -6.22
N VAL A 94 7.23 -8.26 -5.07
CA VAL A 94 7.03 -6.98 -4.37
C VAL A 94 7.54 -7.14 -2.94
N THR A 95 8.55 -6.36 -2.57
CA THR A 95 9.10 -6.32 -1.22
C THR A 95 8.75 -4.99 -0.58
N SER A 96 8.16 -5.02 0.60
CA SER A 96 7.80 -3.83 1.37
C SER A 96 8.50 -3.84 2.72
N LEU A 97 9.10 -2.72 3.09
CA LEU A 97 9.71 -2.47 4.38
C LEU A 97 8.98 -1.32 5.06
N TYR A 98 8.74 -1.43 6.35
CA TYR A 98 8.14 -0.33 7.10
C TYR A 98 8.73 -0.19 8.50
N ALA A 99 8.74 1.05 8.98
CA ALA A 99 9.09 1.38 10.35
C ALA A 99 8.15 2.46 10.89
N ASP A 100 7.76 2.32 12.15
CA ASP A 100 6.91 3.26 12.89
C ASP A 100 7.56 3.51 14.25
N LYS A 101 7.75 4.77 14.62
CA LYS A 101 8.34 5.18 15.89
C LYS A 101 7.51 6.28 16.53
N THR A 102 7.10 6.07 17.77
CA THR A 102 6.49 7.11 18.60
C THR A 102 7.47 7.55 19.68
N ILE A 103 7.57 8.85 19.92
CA ILE A 103 8.38 9.44 20.98
C ILE A 103 7.48 10.40 21.77
N ASP A 104 7.52 10.28 23.10
CA ASP A 104 6.69 11.07 24.00
C ASP A 104 7.57 11.99 24.85
N PHE A 105 7.22 13.27 24.88
CA PHE A 105 7.86 14.31 25.69
C PHE A 105 6.80 15.02 26.54
N GLY A 106 6.33 14.36 27.59
CA GLY A 106 5.25 14.89 28.43
C GLY A 106 3.92 15.00 27.66
N LYS A 107 3.51 16.24 27.35
CA LYS A 107 2.28 16.53 26.59
C LYS A 107 2.51 16.59 25.07
N PHE A 108 3.74 16.59 24.63
CA PHE A 108 4.12 16.55 23.22
C PHE A 108 4.44 15.14 22.79
N HIS A 109 3.97 14.77 21.62
CA HIS A 109 4.16 13.46 21.03
C HIS A 109 4.61 13.63 19.59
N THR A 110 5.52 12.77 19.16
CA THR A 110 5.90 12.69 17.75
C THR A 110 5.72 11.26 17.25
N ARG A 111 5.25 11.12 16.03
CA ARG A 111 5.14 9.83 15.37
C ARG A 111 5.77 9.91 14.00
N HIS A 112 6.70 9.02 13.73
CA HIS A 112 7.42 8.91 12.48
C HIS A 112 7.10 7.56 11.86
N ARG A 113 6.62 7.58 10.61
CA ARG A 113 6.35 6.38 9.83
C ARG A 113 7.08 6.46 8.51
N VAL A 114 7.78 5.40 8.16
CA VAL A 114 8.45 5.24 6.87
C VAL A 114 8.01 3.92 6.25
N PHE A 115 7.75 3.95 4.97
CA PHE A 115 7.41 2.79 4.16
C PHE A 115 8.25 2.85 2.90
N ILE A 116 8.89 1.74 2.52
CA ILE A 116 9.71 1.60 1.32
C ILE A 116 9.23 0.36 0.58
N GLN A 117 9.10 0.46 -0.75
CA GLN A 117 8.61 -0.64 -1.56
C GLN A 117 9.44 -0.80 -2.83
N PHE A 118 9.78 -2.04 -3.14
CA PHE A 118 10.48 -2.45 -4.36
C PHE A 118 9.64 -3.46 -5.12
N ASN A 119 9.62 -3.36 -6.44
CA ASN A 119 9.00 -4.38 -7.27
C ASN A 119 9.85 -4.68 -8.52
N THR A 120 9.72 -5.88 -9.07
CA THR A 120 10.50 -6.34 -10.23
C THR A 120 9.92 -5.86 -11.57
N LYS A 121 8.73 -5.25 -11.59
CA LYS A 121 8.04 -4.80 -12.81
C LYS A 121 7.48 -3.39 -12.63
N ASN A 122 8.39 -2.41 -12.45
CA ASN A 122 8.04 -1.00 -12.22
C ASN A 122 7.19 -0.38 -13.35
N ASN A 123 7.27 -0.91 -14.56
CA ASN A 123 6.44 -0.44 -15.67
C ASN A 123 4.99 -0.91 -15.57
N LEU A 124 4.75 -2.02 -14.89
CA LEU A 124 3.43 -2.61 -14.73
C LEU A 124 2.76 -2.15 -13.43
N LEU A 125 3.51 -2.20 -12.32
CA LEU A 125 3.06 -1.79 -11.00
C LEU A 125 3.71 -0.45 -10.64
N ARG A 126 2.98 0.64 -10.84
CA ARG A 126 3.45 2.02 -10.60
C ARG A 126 3.10 2.43 -9.18
N TYR A 127 3.87 1.95 -8.21
CA TYR A 127 3.74 2.31 -6.80
C TYR A 127 4.73 3.41 -6.42
N ALA A 128 4.39 4.19 -5.40
CA ALA A 128 5.36 5.06 -4.77
C ALA A 128 6.48 4.20 -4.13
N PRO A 129 7.76 4.40 -4.50
CA PRO A 129 8.85 3.59 -3.97
C PRO A 129 9.10 3.82 -2.48
N TRP A 130 8.66 4.95 -1.95
CA TRP A 130 8.69 5.24 -0.52
C TRP A 130 7.58 6.23 -0.12
N PHE A 131 7.26 6.22 1.15
CA PHE A 131 6.34 7.15 1.80
C PHE A 131 6.88 7.46 3.18
N ALA A 132 6.86 8.72 3.58
CA ALA A 132 7.20 9.14 4.93
C ALA A 132 6.10 10.02 5.51
N GLN A 133 5.75 9.79 6.76
CA GLN A 133 4.80 10.59 7.52
C GLN A 133 5.43 10.98 8.84
N ASN A 134 5.35 12.28 9.16
CA ASN A 134 5.78 12.81 10.44
C ASN A 134 4.62 13.57 11.06
N MET A 135 4.22 13.14 12.24
CA MET A 135 3.17 13.78 13.02
C MET A 135 3.78 14.33 14.31
N VAL A 136 3.52 15.59 14.60
CA VAL A 136 3.88 16.23 15.87
C VAL A 136 2.60 16.79 16.46
N TYR A 137 2.26 16.37 17.67
CA TYR A 137 1.02 16.79 18.29
C TYR A 137 1.15 17.04 19.79
N TYR A 138 0.31 17.93 20.29
CA TYR A 138 0.13 18.24 21.68
C TYR A 138 -1.17 17.61 22.17
N GLN A 139 -1.11 16.91 23.28
CA GLN A 139 -2.27 16.32 23.93
C GLN A 139 -2.33 16.77 25.40
N SER A 140 -3.48 17.28 25.79
CA SER A 140 -3.72 17.72 27.17
C SER A 140 -5.19 17.58 27.54
N THR A 141 -5.45 17.53 28.84
CA THR A 141 -6.81 17.60 29.39
C THR A 141 -7.01 18.96 30.07
N TRP A 142 -8.12 19.60 29.76
CA TRP A 142 -8.52 20.91 30.28
C TRP A 142 -9.76 20.79 31.16
N PHE A 143 -10.09 21.82 31.88
CA PHE A 143 -11.30 21.93 32.73
C PHE A 143 -11.47 20.77 33.71
N LYS A 144 -10.40 20.46 34.51
CA LYS A 144 -10.40 19.37 35.50
C LYS A 144 -10.69 17.98 34.84
N ASN A 145 -10.08 17.74 33.71
CA ASN A 145 -10.23 16.49 32.90
C ASN A 145 -11.58 16.33 32.17
N ASN A 146 -12.38 17.36 32.08
CA ASN A 146 -13.68 17.29 31.38
C ASN A 146 -13.55 17.49 29.86
N MET A 147 -12.40 17.96 29.36
CA MET A 147 -12.14 18.17 27.95
C MET A 147 -10.75 17.64 27.56
N SER A 148 -10.69 16.78 26.57
CA SER A 148 -9.42 16.35 25.96
C SER A 148 -9.14 17.21 24.73
N VAL A 149 -7.97 17.82 24.67
CA VAL A 149 -7.52 18.63 23.53
C VAL A 149 -6.36 17.90 22.87
N LEU A 150 -6.47 17.71 21.56
CA LEU A 150 -5.43 17.17 20.71
C LEU A 150 -5.27 18.11 19.53
N THR A 151 -4.08 18.64 19.32
CA THR A 151 -3.77 19.53 18.20
C THR A 151 -2.36 19.28 17.70
N GLY A 152 -2.14 19.43 16.41
CA GLY A 152 -0.85 19.10 15.84
C GLY A 152 -0.72 19.34 14.35
N ILE A 153 0.39 18.85 13.82
CA ILE A 153 0.76 18.93 12.41
C ILE A 153 1.04 17.50 11.94
N ASP A 154 0.42 17.10 10.84
CA ASP A 154 0.71 15.88 10.09
C ASP A 154 1.35 16.26 8.74
N SER A 155 2.57 15.83 8.53
CA SER A 155 3.33 16.08 7.30
C SER A 155 3.58 14.75 6.57
N ARG A 156 3.17 14.66 5.30
CA ARG A 156 3.32 13.49 4.47
C ARG A 156 4.17 13.79 3.26
N PHE A 157 5.06 12.89 2.94
CA PHE A 157 6.02 13.02 1.85
C PHE A 157 5.90 11.80 0.95
N LEU A 158 5.74 12.05 -0.35
CA LEU A 158 5.76 11.05 -1.41
C LEU A 158 6.75 11.49 -2.49
N PRO A 159 7.47 10.56 -3.12
CA PRO A 159 8.29 10.90 -4.28
C PRO A 159 7.43 11.20 -5.51
N ALA A 160 8.05 11.76 -6.52
CA ALA A 160 7.44 11.84 -7.84
C ALA A 160 7.16 10.41 -8.36
N ILE A 161 5.95 10.18 -8.85
CA ILE A 161 5.51 8.87 -9.36
C ILE A 161 4.95 9.00 -10.78
N LYS A 162 5.21 7.99 -11.61
CA LYS A 162 4.52 7.85 -12.88
C LYS A 162 3.08 7.45 -12.63
N THR A 163 2.13 8.20 -13.18
CA THR A 163 0.71 7.93 -12.97
C THR A 163 0.18 6.88 -13.95
N GLN A 164 -0.93 6.31 -13.56
CA GLN A 164 -1.80 5.51 -14.41
C GLN A 164 -3.00 6.38 -14.78
N SER A 165 -3.51 6.22 -15.99
CA SER A 165 -4.76 6.86 -16.43
C SER A 165 -5.96 6.04 -16.01
N TYR A 166 -7.06 6.71 -15.64
CA TYR A 166 -8.29 6.04 -15.24
C TYR A 166 -9.16 5.72 -16.46
N PHE A 167 -9.68 4.50 -16.52
CA PHE A 167 -10.62 4.06 -17.55
C PHE A 167 -12.01 3.86 -16.96
N PRO A 168 -12.94 4.83 -17.12
CA PRO A 168 -14.25 4.82 -16.45
C PRO A 168 -15.13 3.62 -16.82
N MET A 169 -15.05 3.11 -18.05
CA MET A 169 -15.87 1.97 -18.48
C MET A 169 -15.61 0.68 -17.69
N LEU A 170 -14.42 0.51 -17.17
CA LEU A 170 -14.05 -0.64 -16.34
C LEU A 170 -13.87 -0.28 -14.87
N GLY A 171 -13.96 1.01 -14.51
CA GLY A 171 -13.66 1.47 -13.15
C GLY A 171 -12.24 1.16 -12.72
N ASN A 172 -11.29 1.10 -13.66
CA ASN A 172 -9.93 0.64 -13.38
C ASN A 172 -8.87 1.56 -14.00
N PHE A 173 -7.64 1.44 -13.53
CA PHE A 173 -6.50 2.16 -14.03
C PHE A 173 -5.76 1.37 -15.11
N PHE A 174 -5.16 2.07 -16.08
CA PHE A 174 -4.35 1.47 -17.12
C PHE A 174 -3.03 2.22 -17.30
N ASN A 175 -2.04 1.51 -17.79
CA ASN A 175 -0.73 2.06 -18.09
C ASN A 175 -0.76 2.72 -19.46
N GLU A 176 -1.07 4.01 -19.51
CA GLU A 176 -0.87 4.80 -20.72
C GLU A 176 0.63 4.83 -21.03
N GLY A 177 1.00 4.62 -22.29
CA GLY A 177 2.40 4.61 -22.71
C GLY A 177 3.15 5.95 -22.50
N GLY A 178 2.44 6.97 -21.97
CA GLY A 178 2.99 8.28 -21.63
C GLY A 178 3.77 8.30 -20.31
N ASN A 179 4.65 9.28 -20.19
CA ASN A 179 5.46 9.52 -18.99
C ASN A 179 4.86 10.61 -18.09
N THR A 180 3.53 10.66 -17.95
CA THR A 180 2.92 11.62 -17.03
C THR A 180 3.38 11.33 -15.60
N THR A 181 4.09 12.28 -15.03
CA THR A 181 4.63 12.16 -13.67
C THR A 181 3.91 13.17 -12.79
N VAL A 182 3.38 12.72 -11.66
CA VAL A 182 2.97 13.60 -10.58
C VAL A 182 4.19 13.96 -9.78
N SER A 183 4.48 15.26 -9.68
CA SER A 183 5.61 15.75 -8.90
C SER A 183 5.45 15.44 -7.42
N SER A 184 6.57 15.31 -6.72
CA SER A 184 6.58 15.20 -5.26
C SER A 184 6.01 16.48 -4.64
N HIS A 185 4.94 16.35 -3.87
CA HIS A 185 4.41 17.47 -3.08
C HIS A 185 4.25 17.01 -1.64
N PRO A 186 4.88 17.68 -0.68
CA PRO A 186 4.58 17.44 0.72
C PRO A 186 3.14 17.91 1.00
N SER A 187 2.37 17.08 1.69
CA SER A 187 1.09 17.46 2.26
C SER A 187 1.29 17.79 3.73
N VAL A 188 0.81 18.94 4.17
CA VAL A 188 0.86 19.37 5.58
C VAL A 188 -0.56 19.70 6.01
N GLU A 189 -1.02 19.05 7.06
CA GLU A 189 -2.35 19.19 7.64
C GLU A 189 -2.23 19.63 9.10
N PHE A 190 -3.08 20.57 9.51
CA PHE A 190 -3.24 20.98 10.91
C PHE A 190 -4.55 20.41 11.46
N PHE A 191 -4.53 19.94 12.70
CA PHE A 191 -5.71 19.37 13.34
C PHE A 191 -5.80 19.74 14.83
#